data_f554e5e990359e58783e2505827a36c5
#
_entry.id   f554e5e990359e58783e2505827a36c5
#
_cell.length_a   1.000
_cell.length_b   1.000
_cell.length_c   1.000
_cell.angle_alpha   90.00
_cell.angle_beta   90.00
_cell.angle_gamma   90.00
#
_symmetry.space_group_name_H-M   'P 1'
#
loop_
_entity.id
_entity.type
_entity.pdbx_description
1 polymer ?
#
loop_
_entity_poly.entity_id
_entity_poly.type
_entity_poly.pdbx_seq_one_letter_code
_entity_poly.pdbx_strand_id
1 'polypeptide(L)'
;QWFFKITKYAEELLQGLNDIDWPEHTKAMQRNWIGKSFGGEVEFTCESGDKFRVFTTRADTLFGVSYVVLAPEHPLVQKLTTEEQKADVLAYVENTAKTNEIERLSTTREKTGVFIGAYAINPINGKKVPIYAADYVLYSYGTGAVMGVPAHDERDFAFAQKYGLPLMRVISNPSGNTDLPYTEDGILMNSQEFDGLTVEEGKKAIIAKLVKMGAGEPKINYRLRDWLVSRQRYWGAPIPVIHCDKCGIVPVPYKDLPVKLPYDVEFKPDGKSPLAKCESFMNVKCPVCGGDAHRDPDTLD
;
A
#
# COMPACT_ATOMS: atom_id res chain seq x y z
N GLN A 1 0.55 -13.87 -12.20
CA GLN A 1 -0.84 -13.75 -11.75
C GLN A 1 -1.60 -12.74 -12.60
N TRP A 2 -2.91 -12.95 -12.77
CA TRP A 2 -3.79 -12.13 -13.59
C TRP A 2 -4.77 -11.36 -12.74
N PHE A 3 -4.98 -10.09 -13.10
CA PHE A 3 -5.88 -9.18 -12.41
C PHE A 3 -6.81 -8.51 -13.40
N PHE A 4 -8.08 -8.39 -13.06
CA PHE A 4 -8.95 -7.43 -13.71
C PHE A 4 -8.72 -6.05 -13.09
N LYS A 5 -8.37 -5.08 -13.93
CA LYS A 5 -8.05 -3.71 -13.51
C LYS A 5 -9.33 -2.91 -13.19
N ILE A 6 -10.07 -3.39 -12.17
CA ILE A 6 -11.33 -2.77 -11.75
C ILE A 6 -11.14 -1.40 -11.12
N THR A 7 -9.93 -1.12 -10.60
CA THR A 7 -9.60 0.21 -10.03
C THR A 7 -9.74 1.33 -11.07
N LYS A 8 -9.58 1.02 -12.36
CA LYS A 8 -9.79 1.97 -13.45
C LYS A 8 -11.21 2.53 -13.48
N TYR A 9 -12.17 1.79 -12.97
CA TYR A 9 -13.60 2.13 -12.95
C TYR A 9 -14.07 2.65 -11.59
N ALA A 10 -13.17 2.87 -10.62
CA ALA A 10 -13.53 3.24 -9.25
C ALA A 10 -14.40 4.50 -9.18
N GLU A 11 -14.06 5.54 -9.95
CA GLU A 11 -14.84 6.78 -10.00
C GLU A 11 -16.20 6.58 -10.69
N GLU A 12 -16.23 5.85 -11.79
CA GLU A 12 -17.46 5.53 -12.53
C GLU A 12 -18.42 4.69 -11.67
N LEU A 13 -17.87 3.72 -10.91
CA LEU A 13 -18.66 2.94 -9.95
C LEU A 13 -19.27 3.81 -8.85
N LEU A 14 -18.51 4.78 -8.32
CA LEU A 14 -19.02 5.72 -7.30
C LEU A 14 -20.15 6.60 -7.85
N GLN A 15 -19.98 7.13 -9.06
CA GLN A 15 -21.00 7.95 -9.71
C GLN A 15 -22.26 7.13 -10.03
N GLY A 16 -22.09 5.92 -10.55
CA GLY A 16 -23.20 5.01 -10.88
C GLY A 16 -24.08 4.61 -9.68
N LEU A 17 -23.56 4.71 -8.45
CA LEU A 17 -24.38 4.50 -7.25
C LEU A 17 -25.52 5.53 -7.10
N ASN A 18 -25.44 6.68 -7.77
CA ASN A 18 -26.48 7.69 -7.74
C ASN A 18 -27.64 7.36 -8.69
N ASP A 19 -27.39 6.54 -9.70
CA ASP A 19 -28.34 6.23 -10.78
C ASP A 19 -29.14 4.94 -10.52
N ILE A 20 -28.81 4.22 -9.45
CA ILE A 20 -29.49 2.95 -9.09
C ILE A 20 -30.43 3.12 -7.90
N ASP A 21 -31.55 2.42 -7.92
CA ASP A 21 -32.52 2.40 -6.83
C ASP A 21 -32.18 1.32 -5.79
N TRP A 22 -31.07 1.54 -5.07
CA TRP A 22 -30.64 0.70 -3.97
C TRP A 22 -30.86 1.37 -2.62
N PRO A 23 -31.09 0.59 -1.55
CA PRO A 23 -31.15 1.13 -0.19
C PRO A 23 -29.89 1.92 0.17
N GLU A 24 -30.03 3.05 0.88
CA GLU A 24 -28.90 3.91 1.21
C GLU A 24 -27.79 3.22 2.02
N HIS A 25 -28.15 2.27 2.91
CA HIS A 25 -27.14 1.50 3.62
C HIS A 25 -26.27 0.65 2.66
N THR A 26 -26.86 0.09 1.60
CA THR A 26 -26.11 -0.68 0.59
C THR A 26 -25.19 0.24 -0.22
N LYS A 27 -25.70 1.41 -0.62
CA LYS A 27 -24.87 2.42 -1.30
C LYS A 27 -23.70 2.89 -0.42
N ALA A 28 -23.96 3.10 0.88
CA ALA A 28 -22.91 3.46 1.84
C ALA A 28 -21.85 2.37 1.97
N MET A 29 -22.25 1.09 2.03
CA MET A 29 -21.30 -0.04 2.04
C MET A 29 -20.44 -0.07 0.78
N GLN A 30 -21.03 0.17 -0.40
CA GLN A 30 -20.29 0.24 -1.66
C GLN A 30 -19.32 1.42 -1.71
N ARG A 31 -19.76 2.62 -1.30
CA ARG A 31 -18.89 3.80 -1.18
C ARG A 31 -17.70 3.53 -0.26
N ASN A 32 -17.96 2.90 0.89
CA ASN A 32 -16.91 2.52 1.84
C ASN A 32 -15.97 1.45 1.29
N TRP A 33 -16.48 0.49 0.52
CA TRP A 33 -15.68 -0.53 -0.14
C TRP A 33 -14.75 0.07 -1.19
N ILE A 34 -15.26 0.94 -2.06
CA ILE A 34 -14.47 1.66 -3.05
C ILE A 34 -13.47 2.59 -2.34
N GLY A 35 -13.90 3.25 -1.26
CA GLY A 35 -13.05 3.97 -0.33
C GLY A 35 -12.23 5.07 -0.97
N LYS A 36 -12.88 5.99 -1.70
CA LYS A 36 -12.26 7.18 -2.25
C LYS A 36 -11.78 8.10 -1.12
N SER A 37 -10.52 8.46 -1.14
CA SER A 37 -9.92 9.39 -0.19
C SER A 37 -9.15 10.50 -0.93
N PHE A 38 -9.29 11.72 -0.42
CA PHE A 38 -8.54 12.88 -0.89
C PHE A 38 -7.39 13.14 0.07
N GLY A 39 -6.22 13.40 -0.46
CA GLY A 39 -5.05 13.67 0.34
C GLY A 39 -3.96 14.34 -0.46
N GLY A 40 -2.74 14.27 0.07
CA GLY A 40 -1.51 14.70 -0.58
C GLY A 40 -0.50 13.56 -0.63
N GLU A 41 0.25 13.52 -1.69
CA GLU A 41 1.47 12.72 -1.78
C GLU A 41 2.65 13.64 -1.48
N VAL A 42 3.42 13.32 -0.45
CA VAL A 42 4.50 14.16 0.10
C VAL A 42 5.82 13.46 -0.12
N GLU A 43 6.79 14.14 -0.72
CA GLU A 43 8.13 13.62 -0.98
C GLU A 43 9.07 13.95 0.17
N PHE A 44 9.55 12.93 0.87
CA PHE A 44 10.61 13.03 1.86
C PHE A 44 11.96 12.75 1.22
N THR A 45 12.97 13.49 1.60
CA THR A 45 14.35 13.29 1.14
C THR A 45 15.21 12.76 2.28
N CYS A 46 15.89 11.65 2.07
CA CYS A 46 16.84 11.08 3.03
C CYS A 46 18.15 11.88 3.08
N GLU A 47 18.91 11.77 4.14
CA GLU A 47 20.24 12.37 4.22
C GLU A 47 21.21 11.89 3.14
N SER A 48 21.00 10.67 2.61
CA SER A 48 21.71 10.11 1.46
C SER A 48 21.37 10.77 0.11
N GLY A 49 20.32 11.61 0.08
CA GLY A 49 19.75 12.17 -1.15
C GLY A 49 18.68 11.28 -1.81
N ASP A 50 18.46 10.08 -1.29
CA ASP A 50 17.36 9.22 -1.75
C ASP A 50 16.02 9.82 -1.36
N LYS A 51 15.00 9.53 -2.16
CA LYS A 51 13.65 10.07 -1.99
C LYS A 51 12.61 8.96 -1.92
N PHE A 52 11.58 9.18 -1.12
CA PHE A 52 10.37 8.35 -1.11
C PHE A 52 9.14 9.22 -0.89
N ARG A 53 7.99 8.69 -1.25
CA ARG A 53 6.73 9.41 -1.13
C ARG A 53 5.81 8.77 -0.10
N VAL A 54 5.08 9.61 0.60
CA VAL A 54 4.07 9.22 1.60
C VAL A 54 2.73 9.78 1.16
N PHE A 55 1.71 8.94 1.08
CA PHE A 55 0.33 9.41 0.92
C PHE A 55 -0.29 9.67 2.29
N THR A 56 -0.91 10.85 2.45
CA THR A 56 -1.64 11.19 3.68
C THR A 56 -2.94 11.92 3.37
N THR A 57 -4.00 11.59 4.12
CA THR A 57 -5.26 12.34 4.16
C THR A 57 -5.22 13.46 5.21
N ARG A 58 -4.16 13.50 6.00
CA ARG A 58 -3.94 14.41 7.13
C ARG A 58 -2.72 15.30 6.89
N ALA A 59 -2.67 15.99 5.74
CA ALA A 59 -1.61 16.94 5.44
C ALA A 59 -1.53 18.10 6.47
N ASP A 60 -2.62 18.42 7.13
CA ASP A 60 -2.73 19.34 8.26
C ASP A 60 -1.80 19.01 9.43
N THR A 61 -1.46 17.73 9.60
CA THR A 61 -0.59 17.28 10.71
C THR A 61 0.89 17.18 10.34
N LEU A 62 1.29 17.57 9.14
CA LEU A 62 2.65 17.37 8.62
C LEU A 62 3.75 18.00 9.49
N PHE A 63 3.47 19.13 10.16
CA PHE A 63 4.39 19.75 11.10
C PHE A 63 4.62 18.94 12.37
N GLY A 64 3.71 18.02 12.70
CA GLY A 64 3.76 17.12 13.84
C GLY A 64 4.41 15.78 13.56
N VAL A 65 4.94 15.55 12.35
CA VAL A 65 5.64 14.31 12.01
C VAL A 65 6.87 14.12 12.88
N SER A 66 6.91 13.00 13.60
CA SER A 66 7.99 12.64 14.52
C SER A 66 8.88 11.53 13.98
N TYR A 67 8.38 10.73 13.05
CA TYR A 67 9.11 9.65 12.39
C TYR A 67 8.43 9.29 11.06
N VAL A 68 9.11 8.53 10.24
CA VAL A 68 8.56 7.92 9.03
C VAL A 68 8.79 6.42 9.05
N VAL A 69 7.91 5.69 8.39
CA VAL A 69 7.97 4.23 8.37
C VAL A 69 7.96 3.74 6.93
N LEU A 70 8.85 2.83 6.65
CA LEU A 70 8.88 2.05 5.40
C LEU A 70 8.38 0.62 5.67
N ALA A 71 7.70 0.04 4.70
CA ALA A 71 7.41 -1.38 4.72
C ALA A 71 8.72 -2.18 4.79
N PRO A 72 8.80 -3.29 5.53
CA PRO A 72 10.02 -4.09 5.61
C PRO A 72 10.57 -4.55 4.26
N GLU A 73 9.68 -4.73 3.28
CA GLU A 73 9.99 -5.13 1.90
C GLU A 73 10.41 -3.96 0.99
N HIS A 74 10.34 -2.73 1.50
CA HIS A 74 10.66 -1.56 0.70
C HIS A 74 12.15 -1.52 0.32
N PRO A 75 12.52 -1.29 -0.95
CA PRO A 75 13.91 -1.35 -1.41
C PRO A 75 14.87 -0.41 -0.65
N LEU A 76 14.36 0.74 -0.19
CA LEU A 76 15.15 1.69 0.58
C LEU A 76 15.50 1.18 1.98
N VAL A 77 14.80 0.20 2.55
CA VAL A 77 15.16 -0.37 3.86
C VAL A 77 16.57 -0.96 3.78
N GLN A 78 16.84 -1.84 2.83
CA GLN A 78 18.17 -2.43 2.67
C GLN A 78 19.23 -1.39 2.29
N LYS A 79 18.86 -0.43 1.43
CA LYS A 79 19.79 0.58 0.93
C LYS A 79 20.23 1.59 1.99
N LEU A 80 19.33 1.99 2.87
CA LEU A 80 19.55 3.05 3.85
C LEU A 80 19.97 2.54 5.23
N THR A 81 19.84 1.24 5.49
CA THR A 81 20.23 0.65 6.77
C THR A 81 21.72 0.82 7.02
N THR A 82 22.07 1.40 8.15
CA THR A 82 23.47 1.55 8.57
C THR A 82 24.06 0.20 8.99
N GLU A 83 25.38 0.06 8.93
CA GLU A 83 26.06 -1.17 9.33
C GLU A 83 25.77 -1.56 10.81
N GLU A 84 25.59 -0.56 11.69
CA GLU A 84 25.23 -0.79 13.10
C GLU A 84 23.85 -1.42 13.27
N GLN A 85 22.88 -1.07 12.43
CA GLN A 85 21.50 -1.55 12.50
C GLN A 85 21.24 -2.78 11.63
N LYS A 86 22.21 -3.17 10.81
CA LYS A 86 22.04 -4.18 9.77
C LYS A 86 21.56 -5.54 10.27
N ALA A 87 22.13 -6.02 11.37
CA ALA A 87 21.76 -7.31 11.94
C ALA A 87 20.31 -7.32 12.43
N ASP A 88 19.90 -6.27 13.16
CA ASP A 88 18.56 -6.16 13.73
C ASP A 88 17.51 -5.96 12.63
N VAL A 89 17.83 -5.13 11.63
CA VAL A 89 16.92 -4.88 10.50
C VAL A 89 16.72 -6.14 9.66
N LEU A 90 17.79 -6.88 9.34
CA LEU A 90 17.67 -8.14 8.59
C LEU A 90 16.83 -9.17 9.35
N ALA A 91 17.10 -9.35 10.64
CA ALA A 91 16.32 -10.26 11.48
C ALA A 91 14.84 -9.85 11.53
N TYR A 92 14.56 -8.55 11.62
CA TYR A 92 13.20 -8.03 11.62
C TYR A 92 12.48 -8.28 10.30
N VAL A 93 13.12 -8.00 9.17
CA VAL A 93 12.56 -8.23 7.82
C VAL A 93 12.25 -9.71 7.59
N GLU A 94 13.19 -10.62 7.95
CA GLU A 94 12.99 -12.07 7.84
C GLU A 94 11.83 -12.58 8.70
N ASN A 95 11.70 -12.08 9.93
CA ASN A 95 10.60 -12.45 10.81
C ASN A 95 9.25 -11.92 10.30
N THR A 96 9.21 -10.69 9.80
CA THR A 96 8.00 -10.10 9.25
C THR A 96 7.53 -10.84 7.99
N ALA A 97 8.44 -11.31 7.15
CA ALA A 97 8.13 -12.08 5.94
C ALA A 97 7.39 -13.41 6.22
N LYS A 98 7.49 -13.94 7.45
CA LYS A 98 6.78 -15.16 7.87
C LYS A 98 5.32 -14.89 8.27
N THR A 99 4.95 -13.63 8.48
CA THR A 99 3.61 -13.20 8.91
C THR A 99 2.81 -12.74 7.69
N ASN A 100 1.57 -13.21 7.56
CA ASN A 100 0.72 -12.80 6.44
C ASN A 100 0.20 -11.35 6.60
N GLU A 101 -0.17 -10.71 5.48
CA GLU A 101 -0.62 -9.31 5.46
C GLU A 101 -1.87 -9.07 6.34
N ILE A 102 -2.80 -10.01 6.41
CA ILE A 102 -4.03 -9.88 7.21
C ILE A 102 -3.68 -9.80 8.69
N GLU A 103 -2.77 -10.64 9.16
CA GLU A 103 -2.30 -10.65 10.52
C GLU A 103 -1.51 -9.38 10.87
N ARG A 104 -0.68 -8.88 9.95
CA ARG A 104 0.07 -7.63 10.11
C ARG A 104 -0.86 -6.41 10.28
N LEU A 105 -2.01 -6.38 9.59
CA LEU A 105 -2.99 -5.31 9.66
C LEU A 105 -3.97 -5.43 10.84
N SER A 106 -3.95 -6.52 11.60
CA SER A 106 -4.83 -6.71 12.75
C SER A 106 -4.72 -5.55 13.74
N THR A 107 -5.86 -4.99 14.15
CA THR A 107 -5.93 -3.88 15.11
C THR A 107 -5.60 -4.31 16.54
N THR A 108 -5.72 -5.60 16.85
CA THR A 108 -5.45 -6.17 18.17
C THR A 108 -3.97 -6.49 18.40
N ARG A 109 -3.19 -6.56 17.34
CA ARG A 109 -1.75 -6.83 17.41
C ARG A 109 -0.98 -5.57 17.74
N GLU A 110 -0.07 -5.67 18.69
CA GLU A 110 0.90 -4.61 18.98
C GLU A 110 1.76 -4.31 17.74
N LYS A 111 1.89 -3.03 17.41
CA LYS A 111 2.70 -2.60 16.26
C LYS A 111 4.17 -2.61 16.64
N THR A 112 4.97 -3.20 15.77
CA THR A 112 6.42 -3.31 15.96
C THR A 112 7.17 -2.65 14.82
N GLY A 113 8.42 -2.31 15.07
CA GLY A 113 9.31 -1.73 14.09
C GLY A 113 10.76 -1.74 14.56
N VAL A 114 11.67 -1.46 13.66
CA VAL A 114 13.10 -1.34 13.92
C VAL A 114 13.62 -0.05 13.30
N PHE A 115 14.44 0.70 14.04
CA PHE A 115 15.14 1.87 13.49
C PHE A 115 16.21 1.40 12.51
N ILE A 116 16.25 1.99 11.30
CA ILE A 116 17.22 1.57 10.27
C ILE A 116 18.55 2.34 10.30
N GLY A 117 18.73 3.25 11.27
CA GLY A 117 19.93 4.09 11.39
C GLY A 117 19.94 5.34 10.51
N ALA A 118 18.91 5.55 9.69
CA ALA A 118 18.82 6.66 8.75
C ALA A 118 17.70 7.64 9.11
N TYR A 119 17.80 8.86 8.55
CA TYR A 119 16.84 9.94 8.76
C TYR A 119 16.33 10.49 7.44
N ALA A 120 15.09 10.97 7.45
CA ALA A 120 14.46 11.71 6.38
C ALA A 120 14.25 13.18 6.79
N ILE A 121 14.25 14.08 5.81
CA ILE A 121 13.93 15.49 5.98
C ILE A 121 12.46 15.70 5.68
N ASN A 122 11.72 16.22 6.64
CA ASN A 122 10.35 16.65 6.43
C ASN A 122 10.34 17.90 5.54
N PRO A 123 9.75 17.85 4.34
CA PRO A 123 9.88 18.95 3.37
C PRO A 123 9.24 20.26 3.82
N ILE A 124 8.20 20.22 4.69
CA ILE A 124 7.45 21.43 5.07
C ILE A 124 8.20 22.29 6.10
N ASN A 125 9.03 21.69 6.95
CA ASN A 125 9.70 22.39 8.05
C ASN A 125 11.21 22.12 8.17
N GLY A 126 11.78 21.28 7.29
CA GLY A 126 13.21 20.94 7.28
C GLY A 126 13.69 20.08 8.44
N LYS A 127 12.81 19.58 9.31
CA LYS A 127 13.19 18.76 10.46
C LYS A 127 13.61 17.36 10.02
N LYS A 128 14.67 16.85 10.64
CA LYS A 128 15.07 15.45 10.53
C LYS A 128 14.18 14.57 11.38
N VAL A 129 13.70 13.49 10.78
CA VAL A 129 12.88 12.47 11.44
C VAL A 129 13.47 11.08 11.19
N PRO A 130 13.52 10.19 12.19
CA PRO A 130 14.08 8.86 12.04
C PRO A 130 13.20 7.99 11.12
N ILE A 131 13.86 7.08 10.39
CA ILE A 131 13.21 6.12 9.50
C ILE A 131 13.16 4.77 10.21
N TYR A 132 11.96 4.20 10.32
CA TYR A 132 11.73 2.85 10.84
C TYR A 132 11.28 1.91 9.73
N ALA A 133 11.66 0.65 9.81
CA ALA A 133 10.96 -0.43 9.11
C ALA A 133 9.93 -1.02 10.09
N ALA A 134 8.65 -1.11 9.69
CA ALA A 134 7.59 -1.59 10.59
C ALA A 134 6.55 -2.47 9.88
N ASP A 135 6.07 -3.47 10.61
CA ASP A 135 5.22 -4.55 10.11
C ASP A 135 3.79 -4.12 9.74
N TYR A 136 3.32 -2.99 10.23
CA TYR A 136 1.99 -2.47 9.94
C TYR A 136 1.90 -1.64 8.64
N VAL A 137 3.02 -1.44 7.95
CA VAL A 137 3.06 -0.82 6.62
C VAL A 137 3.26 -1.91 5.57
N LEU A 138 2.40 -1.93 4.56
CA LEU A 138 2.47 -2.91 3.47
C LEU A 138 3.05 -2.26 2.23
N TYR A 139 4.02 -2.94 1.60
CA TYR A 139 4.59 -2.49 0.34
C TYR A 139 3.60 -2.62 -0.84
N SER A 140 2.64 -3.54 -0.71
CA SER A 140 1.57 -3.76 -1.67
C SER A 140 0.49 -2.65 -1.65
N TYR A 141 0.53 -1.71 -0.69
CA TYR A 141 -0.49 -0.68 -0.51
C TYR A 141 0.12 0.73 -0.51
N GLY A 142 -0.38 1.58 -1.41
CA GLY A 142 0.08 2.96 -1.55
C GLY A 142 1.53 3.05 -2.02
N THR A 143 2.33 3.80 -1.29
CA THR A 143 3.76 4.02 -1.57
C THR A 143 4.68 3.06 -0.81
N GLY A 144 4.14 2.19 0.04
CA GLY A 144 4.93 1.39 0.98
C GLY A 144 5.61 2.21 2.08
N ALA A 145 5.19 3.47 2.27
CA ALA A 145 5.71 4.38 3.27
C ALA A 145 4.60 5.19 3.93
N VAL A 146 4.73 5.49 5.20
CA VAL A 146 3.80 6.34 5.97
C VAL A 146 4.57 7.31 6.87
N MET A 147 3.96 8.45 7.16
CA MET A 147 4.44 9.37 8.20
C MET A 147 3.79 9.03 9.54
N GLY A 148 4.52 9.13 10.63
CA GLY A 148 4.03 8.95 11.99
C GLY A 148 3.79 10.29 12.67
N VAL A 149 2.55 10.51 13.14
CA VAL A 149 2.13 11.72 13.84
C VAL A 149 1.52 11.38 15.20
N PRO A 150 2.33 11.06 16.19
CA PRO A 150 1.87 10.46 17.45
C PRO A 150 0.89 11.34 18.26
N ALA A 151 0.93 12.64 18.10
CA ALA A 151 0.01 13.53 18.80
C ALA A 151 -1.42 13.48 18.22
N HIS A 152 -1.63 12.90 17.01
CA HIS A 152 -2.88 12.96 16.26
C HIS A 152 -3.34 11.62 15.65
N ASP A 153 -2.71 10.51 16.06
CA ASP A 153 -3.06 9.14 15.64
C ASP A 153 -2.79 8.17 16.79
N GLU A 154 -3.78 7.36 17.16
CA GLU A 154 -3.69 6.43 18.30
C GLU A 154 -2.63 5.35 18.11
N ARG A 155 -2.51 4.83 16.89
CA ARG A 155 -1.50 3.81 16.53
C ARG A 155 -0.10 4.39 16.62
N ASP A 156 0.08 5.60 16.07
CA ASP A 156 1.37 6.28 16.08
C ASP A 156 1.75 6.70 17.50
N PHE A 157 0.75 7.06 18.33
CA PHE A 157 0.97 7.37 19.75
C PHE A 157 1.52 6.16 20.52
N ALA A 158 0.90 4.98 20.38
CA ALA A 158 1.37 3.77 21.02
C ALA A 158 2.78 3.40 20.54
N PHE A 159 3.06 3.54 19.25
CA PHE A 159 4.39 3.32 18.68
C PHE A 159 5.42 4.30 19.26
N ALA A 160 5.09 5.59 19.30
CA ALA A 160 5.99 6.61 19.84
C ALA A 160 6.29 6.41 21.31
N GLN A 161 5.30 6.02 22.13
CA GLN A 161 5.54 5.67 23.54
C GLN A 161 6.50 4.50 23.69
N LYS A 162 6.36 3.46 22.87
CA LYS A 162 7.22 2.28 22.92
C LYS A 162 8.67 2.60 22.55
N TYR A 163 8.89 3.46 21.56
CA TYR A 163 10.23 3.79 21.04
C TYR A 163 10.79 5.11 21.55
N GLY A 164 10.11 5.79 22.49
CA GLY A 164 10.57 7.05 23.07
C GLY A 164 10.62 8.21 22.08
N LEU A 165 9.73 8.25 21.11
CA LEU A 165 9.69 9.27 20.07
C LEU A 165 8.95 10.55 20.55
N PRO A 166 9.31 11.73 20.06
CA PRO A 166 8.70 12.97 20.51
C PRO A 166 7.23 13.08 20.07
N LEU A 167 6.41 13.70 20.92
CA LEU A 167 5.02 14.02 20.64
C LEU A 167 4.92 15.52 20.35
N MET A 168 4.52 15.87 19.13
CA MET A 168 4.33 17.27 18.74
C MET A 168 2.88 17.54 18.36
N ARG A 169 2.19 18.27 19.23
CA ARG A 169 0.81 18.69 18.98
C ARG A 169 0.79 19.84 17.97
N VAL A 170 -0.02 19.67 16.92
CA VAL A 170 -0.20 20.66 15.84
C VAL A 170 -1.66 21.00 15.57
N ILE A 171 -2.58 20.40 16.32
CA ILE A 171 -4.00 20.75 16.29
C ILE A 171 -4.45 21.03 17.73
N SER A 172 -5.02 22.20 17.96
CA SER A 172 -5.63 22.58 19.23
C SER A 172 -7.03 22.02 19.33
N ASN A 173 -7.39 21.58 20.54
CA ASN A 173 -8.76 21.27 20.87
C ASN A 173 -9.49 22.57 21.29
N PRO A 174 -10.60 22.97 20.63
CA PRO A 174 -11.37 24.15 21.00
C PRO A 174 -11.91 24.11 22.43
N SER A 175 -12.12 22.93 23.02
CA SER A 175 -12.57 22.76 24.41
C SER A 175 -11.45 22.95 25.45
N GLY A 176 -10.19 23.18 25.02
CA GLY A 176 -9.05 23.35 25.90
C GLY A 176 -8.47 22.07 26.49
N ASN A 177 -8.97 20.88 26.12
CA ASN A 177 -8.37 19.61 26.52
C ASN A 177 -6.99 19.44 25.87
N THR A 178 -5.99 19.07 26.70
CA THR A 178 -4.60 18.86 26.29
C THR A 178 -4.20 17.38 26.16
N ASP A 179 -5.13 16.45 26.36
CA ASP A 179 -4.86 15.01 26.28
C ASP A 179 -4.37 14.59 24.88
N LEU A 180 -3.49 13.62 24.85
CA LEU A 180 -2.96 13.03 23.63
C LEU A 180 -3.23 11.51 23.60
N PRO A 181 -3.46 10.94 22.42
CA PRO A 181 -3.55 11.61 21.11
C PRO A 181 -4.86 12.38 20.92
N TYR A 182 -4.82 13.47 20.19
CA TYR A 182 -6.01 14.23 19.80
C TYR A 182 -6.32 13.97 18.32
N THR A 183 -7.36 13.24 18.03
CA THR A 183 -7.69 12.73 16.67
C THR A 183 -8.82 13.48 15.98
N GLU A 184 -9.48 14.41 16.69
CA GLU A 184 -10.60 15.18 16.17
C GLU A 184 -10.15 16.42 15.38
N ASP A 185 -11.11 17.11 14.78
CA ASP A 185 -10.90 18.38 14.11
C ASP A 185 -10.65 19.52 15.12
N GLY A 186 -9.92 20.53 14.70
CA GLY A 186 -9.57 21.68 15.51
C GLY A 186 -8.92 22.79 14.70
N ILE A 187 -8.10 23.58 15.35
CA ILE A 187 -7.38 24.70 14.75
C ILE A 187 -5.89 24.40 14.76
N LEU A 188 -5.21 24.65 13.66
CA LEU A 188 -3.78 24.42 13.52
C LEU A 188 -2.99 25.33 14.48
N MET A 189 -1.98 24.73 15.11
CA MET A 189 -1.00 25.38 15.99
C MET A 189 0.38 24.76 15.75
N ASN A 190 1.45 25.47 16.10
CA ASN A 190 2.83 25.01 15.88
C ASN A 190 3.13 24.62 14.42
N SER A 191 2.37 25.20 13.48
CA SER A 191 2.40 24.93 12.05
C SER A 191 2.83 26.17 11.24
N GLN A 192 3.59 27.09 11.87
CA GLN A 192 4.12 28.29 11.25
C GLN A 192 3.03 29.19 10.65
N GLU A 193 3.13 29.56 9.38
CA GLU A 193 2.16 30.43 8.68
C GLU A 193 0.76 29.82 8.55
N PHE A 194 0.56 28.57 8.91
CA PHE A 194 -0.73 27.88 8.89
C PHE A 194 -1.44 27.87 10.25
N ASP A 195 -0.83 28.45 11.30
CA ASP A 195 -1.45 28.57 12.60
C ASP A 195 -2.75 29.39 12.50
N GLY A 196 -3.77 28.93 13.19
CA GLY A 196 -5.10 29.56 13.18
C GLY A 196 -6.06 29.09 12.09
N LEU A 197 -5.58 28.29 11.11
CA LEU A 197 -6.46 27.69 10.11
C LEU A 197 -7.23 26.49 10.70
N THR A 198 -8.41 26.25 10.18
CA THR A 198 -9.14 25.00 10.43
C THR A 198 -8.40 23.83 9.78
N VAL A 199 -8.66 22.60 10.22
CA VAL A 199 -8.07 21.38 9.64
C VAL A 199 -8.28 21.33 8.13
N GLU A 200 -9.48 21.65 7.64
CA GLU A 200 -9.79 21.60 6.19
C GLU A 200 -9.07 22.68 5.38
N GLU A 201 -8.95 23.89 5.92
CA GLU A 201 -8.17 24.95 5.29
C GLU A 201 -6.67 24.62 5.30
N GLY A 202 -6.17 24.10 6.42
CA GLY A 202 -4.79 23.69 6.59
C GLY A 202 -4.37 22.60 5.61
N LYS A 203 -5.18 21.55 5.43
CA LYS A 203 -4.94 20.50 4.42
C LYS A 203 -4.70 21.10 3.02
N LYS A 204 -5.62 21.98 2.59
CA LYS A 204 -5.53 22.63 1.27
C LYS A 204 -4.31 23.53 1.14
N ALA A 205 -4.08 24.38 2.16
CA ALA A 205 -2.99 25.34 2.14
C ALA A 205 -1.60 24.67 2.19
N ILE A 206 -1.44 23.64 3.02
CA ILE A 206 -0.18 22.87 3.13
C ILE A 206 0.11 22.10 1.84
N ILE A 207 -0.90 21.42 1.26
CA ILE A 207 -0.72 20.76 -0.05
C ILE A 207 -0.33 21.77 -1.13
N ALA A 208 -0.99 22.92 -1.18
CA ALA A 208 -0.66 23.97 -2.13
C ALA A 208 0.79 24.49 -1.97
N LYS A 209 1.29 24.60 -0.74
CA LYS A 209 2.68 24.95 -0.47
C LYS A 209 3.65 23.86 -0.94
N LEU A 210 3.35 22.59 -0.66
CA LEU A 210 4.16 21.45 -1.11
C LEU A 210 4.27 21.41 -2.64
N VAL A 211 3.18 21.67 -3.35
CA VAL A 211 3.18 21.78 -4.82
C VAL A 211 4.12 22.89 -5.29
N LYS A 212 4.04 24.09 -4.69
CA LYS A 212 4.93 25.20 -5.03
C LYS A 212 6.40 24.90 -4.77
N MET A 213 6.68 24.09 -3.75
CA MET A 213 8.04 23.64 -3.40
C MET A 213 8.54 22.48 -4.27
N GLY A 214 7.67 21.86 -5.09
CA GLY A 214 7.99 20.64 -5.84
C GLY A 214 8.17 19.41 -4.94
N ALA A 215 7.65 19.45 -3.71
CA ALA A 215 7.81 18.44 -2.68
C ALA A 215 6.52 17.65 -2.40
N GLY A 216 5.50 17.79 -3.22
CA GLY A 216 4.27 17.04 -3.10
C GLY A 216 3.21 17.44 -4.13
N GLU A 217 2.15 16.66 -4.17
CA GLU A 217 1.02 16.88 -5.07
C GLU A 217 -0.31 16.43 -4.43
N PRO A 218 -1.46 17.02 -4.81
CA PRO A 218 -2.75 16.49 -4.39
C PRO A 218 -2.96 15.12 -5.01
N LYS A 219 -3.53 14.20 -4.24
CA LYS A 219 -3.72 12.81 -4.67
C LYS A 219 -5.07 12.27 -4.24
N ILE A 220 -5.74 11.59 -5.17
CA ILE A 220 -6.90 10.76 -4.86
C ILE A 220 -6.44 9.31 -4.77
N ASN A 221 -6.82 8.63 -3.71
CA ASN A 221 -6.55 7.22 -3.53
C ASN A 221 -7.86 6.44 -3.32
N TYR A 222 -7.84 5.15 -3.66
CA TYR A 222 -8.99 4.26 -3.50
C TYR A 222 -8.56 3.05 -2.67
N ARG A 223 -9.45 2.58 -1.78
CA ARG A 223 -9.26 1.32 -1.06
C ARG A 223 -9.46 0.12 -1.97
N LEU A 224 -10.33 0.27 -3.00
CA LEU A 224 -10.58 -0.74 -4.02
C LEU A 224 -9.25 -1.19 -4.64
N ARG A 225 -9.08 -2.51 -4.76
CA ARG A 225 -7.92 -3.13 -5.42
C ARG A 225 -8.36 -3.85 -6.67
N ASP A 226 -7.43 -4.07 -7.58
CA ASP A 226 -7.67 -4.89 -8.76
C ASP A 226 -8.05 -6.31 -8.34
N TRP A 227 -8.96 -6.91 -9.06
CA TRP A 227 -9.45 -8.24 -8.76
C TRP A 227 -8.49 -9.30 -9.27
N LEU A 228 -7.85 -10.03 -8.35
CA LEU A 228 -7.03 -11.19 -8.65
C LEU A 228 -7.94 -12.33 -9.12
N VAL A 229 -7.86 -12.67 -10.40
CA VAL A 229 -8.66 -13.74 -11.01
C VAL A 229 -7.91 -15.08 -11.14
N SER A 230 -6.60 -15.07 -11.01
CA SER A 230 -5.78 -16.28 -11.02
C SER A 230 -5.96 -17.10 -9.76
N ARG A 231 -6.18 -18.41 -9.92
CA ARG A 231 -6.22 -19.39 -8.82
C ARG A 231 -5.30 -20.56 -9.13
N GLN A 232 -4.49 -20.94 -8.13
CA GLN A 232 -3.58 -22.07 -8.18
C GLN A 232 -4.29 -23.35 -7.80
N ARG A 233 -5.33 -23.71 -8.58
CA ARG A 233 -6.15 -24.90 -8.37
C ARG A 233 -6.45 -25.59 -9.69
N TYR A 234 -6.90 -26.87 -9.62
CA TYR A 234 -7.19 -27.66 -10.80
C TYR A 234 -8.48 -27.20 -11.51
N TRP A 235 -9.58 -27.07 -10.77
CA TRP A 235 -10.87 -26.76 -11.37
C TRP A 235 -11.02 -25.24 -11.62
N GLY A 236 -11.82 -24.92 -12.62
CA GLY A 236 -12.03 -23.57 -13.10
C GLY A 236 -11.73 -23.48 -14.60
N ALA A 237 -11.96 -22.32 -15.19
CA ALA A 237 -11.59 -22.08 -16.59
C ALA A 237 -10.06 -21.82 -16.68
N PRO A 238 -9.29 -22.67 -17.39
CA PRO A 238 -7.86 -22.38 -17.59
C PRO A 238 -7.68 -21.02 -18.26
N ILE A 239 -6.72 -20.23 -17.78
CA ILE A 239 -6.41 -18.93 -18.37
C ILE A 239 -5.84 -19.15 -19.77
N PRO A 240 -6.48 -18.63 -20.84
CA PRO A 240 -6.18 -18.97 -22.21
C PRO A 240 -4.95 -18.22 -22.74
N VAL A 241 -3.80 -18.40 -22.06
CA VAL A 241 -2.56 -17.71 -22.36
C VAL A 241 -1.39 -18.70 -22.41
N ILE A 242 -0.45 -18.43 -23.28
CA ILE A 242 0.78 -19.18 -23.48
C ILE A 242 1.97 -18.25 -23.22
N HIS A 243 2.92 -18.69 -22.41
CA HIS A 243 4.17 -18.01 -22.12
C HIS A 243 5.27 -18.56 -23.03
N CYS A 244 5.84 -17.71 -23.88
CA CYS A 244 6.89 -18.02 -24.82
C CYS A 244 8.12 -17.16 -24.55
N ASP A 245 9.30 -17.75 -24.40
CA ASP A 245 10.54 -17.00 -24.12
C ASP A 245 10.87 -15.96 -25.22
N LYS A 246 10.50 -16.27 -26.49
CA LYS A 246 10.74 -15.37 -27.62
C LYS A 246 9.64 -14.33 -27.82
N CYS A 247 8.38 -14.72 -27.66
CA CYS A 247 7.22 -13.88 -28.01
C CYS A 247 6.54 -13.23 -26.79
N GLY A 248 6.95 -13.59 -25.56
CA GLY A 248 6.31 -13.15 -24.34
C GLY A 248 4.96 -13.85 -24.10
N ILE A 249 4.00 -13.10 -23.62
CA ILE A 249 2.65 -13.60 -23.33
C ILE A 249 1.80 -13.57 -24.60
N VAL A 250 1.31 -14.74 -25.01
CA VAL A 250 0.56 -14.93 -26.26
C VAL A 250 -0.82 -15.54 -25.93
N PRO A 251 -1.93 -14.94 -26.38
CA PRO A 251 -3.26 -15.56 -26.20
C PRO A 251 -3.41 -16.84 -27.02
N VAL A 252 -4.14 -17.79 -26.48
CA VAL A 252 -4.53 -19.01 -27.22
C VAL A 252 -5.45 -18.58 -28.38
N PRO A 253 -5.18 -19.03 -29.63
CA PRO A 253 -6.02 -18.71 -30.78
C PRO A 253 -7.47 -19.17 -30.57
N TYR A 254 -8.43 -18.38 -31.06
CA TYR A 254 -9.87 -18.68 -30.92
C TYR A 254 -10.27 -20.09 -31.41
N LYS A 255 -9.63 -20.56 -32.48
CA LYS A 255 -9.87 -21.92 -33.04
C LYS A 255 -9.47 -23.05 -32.09
N ASP A 256 -8.59 -22.77 -31.11
CA ASP A 256 -8.04 -23.73 -30.15
C ASP A 256 -8.73 -23.61 -28.77
N LEU A 257 -9.78 -22.81 -28.68
CA LEU A 257 -10.63 -22.69 -27.49
C LEU A 257 -11.81 -23.68 -27.56
N PRO A 258 -12.28 -24.14 -26.40
CA PRO A 258 -11.80 -23.86 -25.03
C PRO A 258 -10.55 -24.65 -24.67
N VAL A 259 -9.68 -24.07 -23.82
CA VAL A 259 -8.59 -24.81 -23.20
C VAL A 259 -9.19 -25.82 -22.22
N LYS A 260 -9.01 -27.11 -22.48
CA LYS A 260 -9.57 -28.18 -21.66
C LYS A 260 -8.64 -28.54 -20.50
N LEU A 261 -9.24 -28.84 -19.34
CA LEU A 261 -8.51 -29.39 -18.21
C LEU A 261 -8.03 -30.83 -18.53
N PRO A 262 -6.78 -31.16 -18.16
CA PRO A 262 -6.23 -32.51 -18.33
C PRO A 262 -6.84 -33.48 -17.27
N TYR A 263 -6.93 -34.77 -17.59
CA TYR A 263 -7.41 -35.80 -16.66
C TYR A 263 -6.28 -36.56 -15.96
N ASP A 264 -5.05 -36.41 -16.43
CA ASP A 264 -3.82 -37.09 -15.96
C ASP A 264 -3.09 -36.24 -14.90
N VAL A 265 -3.82 -35.65 -13.96
CA VAL A 265 -3.28 -34.71 -12.96
C VAL A 265 -3.05 -35.39 -11.63
N GLU A 266 -1.86 -35.20 -11.06
CA GLU A 266 -1.54 -35.63 -9.70
C GLU A 266 -1.83 -34.52 -8.70
N PHE A 267 -2.67 -34.83 -7.69
CA PHE A 267 -3.00 -33.90 -6.61
C PHE A 267 -2.06 -34.13 -5.40
N LYS A 268 -1.25 -33.11 -5.09
CA LYS A 268 -0.36 -33.10 -3.90
C LYS A 268 -0.64 -31.88 -3.03
N PRO A 269 -0.66 -32.02 -1.70
CA PRO A 269 -0.92 -30.90 -0.77
C PRO A 269 0.36 -30.07 -0.52
N ASP A 270 0.95 -29.54 -1.58
CA ASP A 270 2.20 -28.77 -1.54
C ASP A 270 2.01 -27.26 -1.86
N GLY A 271 0.76 -26.81 -1.93
CA GLY A 271 0.42 -25.40 -2.17
C GLY A 271 0.66 -24.91 -3.61
N LYS A 272 1.08 -25.79 -4.54
CA LYS A 272 1.29 -25.46 -5.95
C LYS A 272 0.08 -25.87 -6.78
N SER A 273 -0.13 -25.16 -7.90
CA SER A 273 -1.16 -25.55 -8.86
C SER A 273 -0.90 -26.97 -9.37
N PRO A 274 -1.89 -27.89 -9.31
CA PRO A 274 -1.76 -29.22 -9.88
C PRO A 274 -1.47 -29.18 -11.38
N LEU A 275 -1.99 -28.19 -12.11
CA LEU A 275 -1.75 -28.00 -13.54
C LEU A 275 -0.29 -27.68 -13.85
N ALA A 276 0.41 -26.98 -12.97
CA ALA A 276 1.83 -26.64 -13.15
C ALA A 276 2.76 -27.87 -13.25
N LYS A 277 2.29 -29.04 -12.78
CA LYS A 277 3.05 -30.30 -12.78
C LYS A 277 2.62 -31.23 -13.90
N CYS A 278 1.54 -30.91 -14.60
CA CYS A 278 0.99 -31.74 -15.67
C CYS A 278 1.70 -31.39 -17.00
N GLU A 279 2.69 -32.19 -17.39
CA GLU A 279 3.48 -31.93 -18.60
C GLU A 279 2.63 -31.90 -19.87
N SER A 280 1.60 -32.77 -19.96
CA SER A 280 0.68 -32.82 -21.08
C SER A 280 -0.12 -31.54 -21.24
N PHE A 281 -0.39 -30.83 -20.14
CA PHE A 281 -1.07 -29.54 -20.14
C PHE A 281 -0.09 -28.38 -20.37
N MET A 282 1.05 -28.40 -19.68
CA MET A 282 1.98 -27.27 -19.64
C MET A 282 2.73 -27.10 -20.97
N ASN A 283 3.23 -28.18 -21.55
CA ASN A 283 4.11 -28.11 -22.71
C ASN A 283 3.33 -27.95 -24.01
N VAL A 284 3.50 -26.79 -24.65
CA VAL A 284 2.81 -26.45 -25.91
C VAL A 284 3.75 -25.76 -26.89
N LYS A 285 3.31 -25.61 -28.13
CA LYS A 285 4.01 -24.79 -29.12
C LYS A 285 3.41 -23.38 -29.13
N CYS A 286 4.28 -22.39 -29.23
CA CYS A 286 3.86 -21.00 -29.39
C CYS A 286 3.12 -20.81 -30.72
N PRO A 287 1.88 -20.27 -30.72
CA PRO A 287 1.10 -20.11 -31.95
C PRO A 287 1.66 -19.01 -32.87
N VAL A 288 2.58 -18.19 -32.40
CA VAL A 288 3.22 -17.10 -33.17
C VAL A 288 4.52 -17.56 -33.83
N CYS A 289 5.43 -18.18 -33.08
CA CYS A 289 6.76 -18.53 -33.60
C CYS A 289 7.00 -20.05 -33.77
N GLY A 290 6.07 -20.90 -33.32
CA GLY A 290 6.21 -22.36 -33.39
C GLY A 290 7.22 -22.99 -32.42
N GLY A 291 7.90 -22.15 -31.61
CA GLY A 291 8.88 -22.60 -30.61
C GLY A 291 8.23 -23.25 -29.39
N ASP A 292 9.04 -23.85 -28.51
CA ASP A 292 8.58 -24.39 -27.24
C ASP A 292 8.05 -23.28 -26.34
N ALA A 293 6.96 -23.55 -25.63
CA ALA A 293 6.27 -22.60 -24.78
C ALA A 293 5.46 -23.34 -23.70
N HIS A 294 4.95 -22.58 -22.72
CA HIS A 294 4.19 -23.14 -21.60
C HIS A 294 2.83 -22.49 -21.49
N ARG A 295 1.79 -23.27 -21.14
CA ARG A 295 0.49 -22.71 -20.74
C ARG A 295 0.60 -22.00 -19.41
N ASP A 296 -0.32 -21.07 -19.16
CA ASP A 296 -0.52 -20.54 -17.82
C ASP A 296 -1.10 -21.65 -16.93
N PRO A 297 -0.50 -21.91 -15.74
CA PRO A 297 -0.95 -22.98 -14.85
C PRO A 297 -2.15 -22.62 -13.99
N ASP A 298 -2.62 -21.36 -14.05
CA ASP A 298 -3.70 -20.87 -13.22
C ASP A 298 -5.05 -21.05 -13.91
N THR A 299 -6.09 -21.15 -13.08
CA THR A 299 -7.48 -21.12 -13.54
C THR A 299 -8.14 -19.82 -13.12
N LEU A 300 -9.14 -19.39 -13.85
CA LEU A 300 -9.95 -18.22 -13.57
C LEU A 300 -11.14 -18.61 -12.71
N ASP A 301 -11.34 -17.85 -11.61
CA ASP A 301 -12.42 -18.04 -10.66
C ASP A 301 -12.85 -16.71 -10.02
#